data_560f73d572dbdf6b62adc12f6b39fb6f
#
_entry.id   560f73d572dbdf6b62adc12f6b39fb6f
#
_cell.length_a   1.000
_cell.length_b   1.000
_cell.length_c   1.000
_cell.angle_alpha   90.00
_cell.angle_beta   90.00
_cell.angle_gamma   90.00
#
_symmetry.space_group_name_H-M   'P 1'
#
loop_
_entity.id
_entity.type
_entity.pdbx_description
1 polymer ?
#
loop_
_entity_poly.entity_id
_entity_poly.type
_entity_poly.pdbx_seq_one_letter_code
_entity_poly.pdbx_strand_id
1 'polypeptide(L)'
;SEEVDGVLILLNTVGGDVEAGLALAEMIAGMTKPTATLVLGGGHSIGIPLAVSGKINMIAPSASMTVHPVRMSGTMIAAPQTYRYFDKLQESIVRFVAAHSQIRAETFRELMLRTDEMANDVGSVLYGEDAVALGLMQQVGTLKDALAALYRAIDEGKKRESEA
;
A
#
# COMPACT_ATOMS: atom_id res chain seq x y z
N SER A 1 -12.89 16.38 -10.55
CA SER A 1 -12.85 17.74 -11.06
C SER A 1 -12.15 17.78 -12.41
N GLU A 2 -12.62 18.57 -13.35
CA GLU A 2 -11.97 18.78 -14.65
C GLU A 2 -10.64 19.53 -14.52
N GLU A 3 -10.48 20.29 -13.44
CA GLU A 3 -9.29 21.10 -13.14
C GLU A 3 -8.09 20.26 -12.62
N VAL A 4 -8.32 19.01 -12.24
CA VAL A 4 -7.28 18.12 -11.69
C VAL A 4 -6.88 17.09 -12.73
N ASP A 5 -5.65 17.14 -13.20
CA ASP A 5 -5.12 16.20 -14.21
C ASP A 5 -4.57 14.90 -13.62
N GLY A 6 -4.12 14.92 -12.37
CA GLY A 6 -3.60 13.75 -11.65
C GLY A 6 -3.52 13.99 -10.15
N VAL A 7 -3.24 12.94 -9.38
CA VAL A 7 -3.20 12.99 -7.91
C VAL A 7 -1.89 12.40 -7.41
N LEU A 8 -1.16 13.16 -6.59
CA LEU A 8 -0.02 12.67 -5.82
C LEU A 8 -0.41 12.50 -4.36
N ILE A 9 -0.24 11.30 -3.83
CA ILE A 9 -0.50 10.95 -2.44
C ILE A 9 0.84 10.76 -1.72
N LEU A 10 1.13 11.61 -0.75
CA LEU A 10 2.30 11.48 0.12
C LEU A 10 1.92 10.73 1.38
N LEU A 11 2.62 9.64 1.67
CA LEU A 11 2.33 8.75 2.78
C LEU A 11 3.42 8.84 3.86
N ASN A 12 2.97 9.11 5.07
CA ASN A 12 3.74 8.93 6.30
C ASN A 12 2.73 8.53 7.40
N THR A 13 2.55 7.24 7.60
CA THR A 13 1.51 6.70 8.49
C THR A 13 2.00 5.48 9.28
N VAL A 14 1.53 5.38 10.50
CA VAL A 14 1.72 4.19 11.35
C VAL A 14 0.64 3.12 11.13
N GLY A 15 -0.33 3.41 10.27
CA GLY A 15 -1.52 2.58 10.06
C GLY A 15 -2.75 3.15 10.76
N GLY A 16 -3.72 2.29 11.07
CA GLY A 16 -4.96 2.70 11.71
C GLY A 16 -6.10 1.72 11.45
N ASP A 17 -7.31 2.23 11.29
CA ASP A 17 -8.50 1.43 11.01
C ASP A 17 -8.40 0.74 9.64
N VAL A 18 -8.60 -0.58 9.64
CA VAL A 18 -8.40 -1.41 8.45
C VAL A 18 -9.48 -1.15 7.40
N GLU A 19 -10.74 -1.02 7.80
CA GLU A 19 -11.84 -0.83 6.85
C GLU A 19 -11.76 0.56 6.20
N ALA A 20 -11.45 1.59 6.99
CA ALA A 20 -11.23 2.94 6.47
C ALA A 20 -10.02 3.00 5.52
N GLY A 21 -8.93 2.33 5.87
CA GLY A 21 -7.74 2.27 5.02
C GLY A 21 -7.96 1.53 3.70
N LEU A 22 -8.66 0.37 3.73
CA LEU A 22 -9.05 -0.34 2.51
C LEU A 22 -10.00 0.48 1.64
N ALA A 23 -10.98 1.17 2.23
CA ALA A 23 -11.89 2.03 1.47
C ALA A 23 -11.14 3.15 0.73
N LEU A 24 -10.17 3.79 1.39
CA LEU A 24 -9.31 4.78 0.76
C LEU A 24 -8.43 4.17 -0.35
N ALA A 25 -7.87 3.00 -0.13
CA ALA A 25 -7.03 2.31 -1.10
C ALA A 25 -7.83 1.94 -2.37
N GLU A 26 -9.02 1.38 -2.20
CA GLU A 26 -9.95 1.08 -3.31
C GLU A 26 -10.37 2.36 -4.07
N MET A 27 -10.63 3.44 -3.34
CA MET A 27 -10.95 4.72 -3.97
C MET A 27 -9.79 5.25 -4.83
N ILE A 28 -8.55 5.18 -4.34
CA ILE A 28 -7.37 5.61 -5.08
C ILE A 28 -7.14 4.70 -6.30
N ALA A 29 -7.19 3.39 -6.12
CA ALA A 29 -6.99 2.41 -7.19
C ALA A 29 -8.06 2.54 -8.29
N GLY A 30 -9.29 2.88 -7.91
CA GLY A 30 -10.41 3.12 -8.84
C GLY A 30 -10.40 4.46 -9.57
N MET A 31 -9.45 5.35 -9.30
CA MET A 31 -9.38 6.64 -10.00
C MET A 31 -9.04 6.46 -11.48
N THR A 32 -9.77 7.15 -12.34
CA THR A 32 -9.51 7.16 -13.79
C THR A 32 -8.27 7.96 -14.16
N LYS A 33 -8.07 9.10 -13.48
CA LYS A 33 -6.91 9.97 -13.67
C LYS A 33 -5.62 9.33 -13.19
N PRO A 34 -4.45 9.76 -13.68
CA PRO A 34 -3.15 9.32 -13.18
C PRO A 34 -3.02 9.55 -11.67
N THR A 35 -2.57 8.52 -10.95
CA THR A 35 -2.30 8.56 -9.52
C THR A 35 -0.88 8.12 -9.23
N ALA A 36 -0.21 8.83 -8.34
CA ALA A 36 1.09 8.43 -7.80
C ALA A 36 1.02 8.41 -6.27
N THR A 37 1.59 7.37 -5.66
CA THR A 37 1.79 7.28 -4.21
C THR A 37 3.29 7.31 -3.91
N LEU A 38 3.68 8.01 -2.86
CA LEU A 38 5.05 8.06 -2.38
C LEU A 38 5.09 7.88 -0.86
N VAL A 39 5.73 6.81 -0.41
CA VAL A 39 6.03 6.61 1.02
C VAL A 39 7.28 7.40 1.37
N LEU A 40 7.15 8.42 2.23
CA LEU A 40 8.25 9.31 2.63
C LEU A 40 8.93 8.90 3.93
N GLY A 41 8.19 8.43 4.92
CA GLY A 41 8.71 7.98 6.21
C GLY A 41 8.21 6.59 6.54
N GLY A 42 6.98 6.48 7.01
CA GLY A 42 6.33 5.21 7.32
C GLY A 42 5.16 4.89 6.38
N GLY A 43 5.11 3.65 5.92
CA GLY A 43 3.95 3.08 5.21
C GLY A 43 3.49 1.82 5.93
N HIS A 44 3.22 1.93 7.26
CA HIS A 44 3.05 0.77 8.12
C HIS A 44 1.62 0.24 8.13
N SER A 45 1.48 -1.10 8.32
CA SER A 45 0.19 -1.75 8.53
C SER A 45 -0.78 -1.46 7.37
N ILE A 46 -1.96 -0.90 7.63
CA ILE A 46 -2.94 -0.53 6.58
C ILE A 46 -2.44 0.59 5.65
N GLY A 47 -1.32 1.22 5.96
CA GLY A 47 -0.59 2.09 5.03
C GLY A 47 -0.05 1.37 3.80
N ILE A 48 0.14 0.04 3.86
CA ILE A 48 0.64 -0.75 2.72
C ILE A 48 -0.37 -0.80 1.57
N PRO A 49 -1.64 -1.16 1.75
CA PRO A 49 -2.65 -1.03 0.70
C PRO A 49 -2.71 0.38 0.10
N LEU A 50 -2.63 1.43 0.93
CA LEU A 50 -2.58 2.81 0.43
C LEU A 50 -1.35 3.06 -0.45
N ALA A 51 -0.19 2.53 -0.05
CA ALA A 51 1.06 2.71 -0.80
C ALA A 51 0.99 2.08 -2.20
N VAL A 52 0.41 0.88 -2.33
CA VAL A 52 0.32 0.15 -3.61
C VAL A 52 -0.89 0.56 -4.46
N SER A 53 -1.81 1.37 -3.95
CA SER A 53 -3.05 1.75 -4.64
C SER A 53 -2.85 2.73 -5.80
N GLY A 54 -1.76 3.50 -5.82
CA GLY A 54 -1.43 4.40 -6.93
C GLY A 54 -0.98 3.62 -8.17
N LYS A 55 -1.37 4.08 -9.36
CA LYS A 55 -0.88 3.51 -10.65
C LYS A 55 0.64 3.59 -10.76
N ILE A 56 1.22 4.60 -10.16
CA ILE A 56 2.65 4.77 -9.94
C ILE A 56 2.86 4.74 -8.43
N ASN A 57 3.75 3.89 -7.93
CA ASN A 57 4.05 3.86 -6.51
C ASN A 57 5.56 3.80 -6.24
N MET A 58 5.99 4.63 -5.30
CA MET A 58 7.39 4.80 -4.94
C MET A 58 7.57 4.82 -3.42
N ILE A 59 8.76 4.46 -3.00
CA ILE A 59 9.18 4.54 -1.60
C ILE A 59 10.51 5.31 -1.51
N ALA A 60 10.62 6.24 -0.57
CA ALA A 60 11.86 6.97 -0.34
C ALA A 60 12.95 6.03 0.21
N PRO A 61 14.25 6.31 -0.07
CA PRO A 61 15.34 5.41 0.32
C PRO A 61 15.39 5.08 1.81
N SER A 62 15.04 6.03 2.68
CA SER A 62 15.03 5.86 4.14
C SER A 62 13.67 5.47 4.71
N ALA A 63 12.64 5.38 3.88
CA ALA A 63 11.31 5.02 4.33
C ALA A 63 11.20 3.51 4.61
N SER A 64 10.28 3.15 5.49
CA SER A 64 10.04 1.76 5.86
C SER A 64 8.56 1.40 5.84
N MET A 65 8.29 0.11 5.67
CA MET A 65 6.95 -0.47 5.68
C MET A 65 6.94 -1.65 6.64
N THR A 66 5.97 -1.67 7.57
CA THR A 66 5.80 -2.79 8.49
C THR A 66 4.61 -3.64 8.07
N VAL A 67 4.88 -4.87 7.70
CA VAL A 67 3.89 -5.91 7.39
C VAL A 67 3.64 -6.72 8.64
N HIS A 68 2.41 -6.76 9.14
CA HIS A 68 2.03 -7.54 10.32
C HIS A 68 0.57 -8.01 10.25
N PRO A 69 0.16 -9.04 11.04
CA PRO A 69 -1.23 -9.48 11.09
C PRO A 69 -2.17 -8.38 11.61
N VAL A 70 -3.44 -8.50 11.26
CA VAL A 70 -4.49 -7.64 11.84
C VAL A 70 -4.51 -7.84 13.35
N ARG A 71 -4.50 -6.75 14.09
CA ARG A 71 -4.49 -6.75 15.56
C ARG A 71 -5.83 -6.28 16.09
N MET A 72 -6.22 -6.84 17.21
CA MET A 72 -7.40 -6.43 17.97
C MET A 72 -7.03 -6.26 19.44
N SER A 73 -7.58 -5.23 20.05
CA SER A 73 -7.57 -5.06 21.50
C SER A 73 -9.00 -4.91 22.02
N GLY A 74 -9.34 -5.57 23.12
CA GLY A 74 -10.66 -5.47 23.75
C GLY A 74 -11.22 -6.81 24.21
N THR A 75 -12.46 -6.79 24.72
CA THR A 75 -13.18 -7.99 25.14
C THR A 75 -13.72 -8.74 23.93
N MET A 76 -13.40 -10.01 23.81
CA MET A 76 -13.90 -10.87 22.75
C MET A 76 -15.17 -11.60 23.18
N ILE A 77 -16.27 -11.36 22.49
CA ILE A 77 -17.53 -12.11 22.62
C ILE A 77 -17.64 -12.98 21.36
N ALA A 78 -18.07 -14.26 21.51
CA ALA A 78 -18.17 -15.20 20.40
C ALA A 78 -16.85 -15.43 19.64
N ALA A 79 -15.86 -15.99 20.33
CA ALA A 79 -14.50 -16.18 19.84
C ALA A 79 -14.36 -16.77 18.42
N PRO A 80 -15.10 -17.85 18.01
CA PRO A 80 -14.98 -18.41 16.68
C PRO A 80 -15.46 -17.47 15.56
N GLN A 81 -16.49 -16.67 15.82
CA GLN A 81 -17.03 -15.71 14.85
C GLN A 81 -16.07 -14.51 14.70
N THR A 82 -15.52 -14.03 15.80
CA THR A 82 -14.53 -12.95 15.82
C THR A 82 -13.27 -13.35 15.08
N TYR A 83 -12.74 -14.57 15.33
CA TYR A 83 -11.60 -15.09 14.60
C TYR A 83 -11.86 -15.11 13.08
N ARG A 84 -12.99 -15.69 12.64
CA ARG A 84 -13.33 -15.73 11.20
C ARG A 84 -13.50 -14.36 10.57
N TYR A 85 -13.98 -13.37 11.32
CA TYR A 85 -14.10 -12.01 10.84
C TYR A 85 -12.71 -11.40 10.57
N PHE A 86 -11.79 -11.48 11.53
CA PHE A 86 -10.44 -10.95 11.37
C PHE A 86 -9.61 -11.69 10.33
N ASP A 87 -9.78 -12.99 10.21
CA ASP A 87 -9.16 -13.79 9.16
C ASP A 87 -9.60 -13.32 7.77
N LYS A 88 -10.90 -13.11 7.55
CA LYS A 88 -11.43 -12.55 6.30
C LYS A 88 -10.92 -11.13 6.02
N LEU A 89 -10.84 -10.31 7.05
CA LEU A 89 -10.34 -8.94 6.94
C LEU A 89 -8.85 -8.93 6.52
N GLN A 90 -8.04 -9.77 7.15
CA GLN A 90 -6.65 -9.98 6.78
C GLN A 90 -6.49 -10.47 5.34
N GLU A 91 -7.28 -11.45 4.92
CA GLU A 91 -7.28 -11.94 3.54
C GLU A 91 -7.71 -10.87 2.52
N SER A 92 -8.54 -9.93 2.90
CA SER A 92 -8.90 -8.79 2.06
C SER A 92 -7.69 -7.88 1.81
N ILE A 93 -6.88 -7.64 2.85
CA ILE A 93 -5.61 -6.90 2.72
C ILE A 93 -4.65 -7.64 1.78
N VAL A 94 -4.44 -8.95 2.01
CA VAL A 94 -3.53 -9.78 1.19
C VAL A 94 -3.94 -9.74 -0.28
N ARG A 95 -5.22 -9.92 -0.57
CA ARG A 95 -5.75 -9.89 -1.94
C ARG A 95 -5.59 -8.55 -2.60
N PHE A 96 -5.88 -7.45 -1.88
CA PHE A 96 -5.71 -6.11 -2.41
C PHE A 96 -4.24 -5.84 -2.76
N VAL A 97 -3.32 -6.13 -1.84
CA VAL A 97 -1.88 -5.91 -2.05
C VAL A 97 -1.36 -6.74 -3.22
N ALA A 98 -1.71 -8.02 -3.30
CA ALA A 98 -1.29 -8.88 -4.40
C ALA A 98 -1.88 -8.47 -5.76
N ALA A 99 -3.09 -7.88 -5.78
CA ALA A 99 -3.71 -7.39 -7.01
C ALA A 99 -3.11 -6.07 -7.52
N HIS A 100 -2.51 -5.26 -6.63
CA HIS A 100 -1.98 -3.93 -6.95
C HIS A 100 -0.45 -3.82 -6.87
N SER A 101 0.25 -4.95 -6.74
CA SER A 101 1.72 -5.01 -6.72
C SER A 101 2.22 -6.27 -7.43
N GLN A 102 3.53 -6.48 -7.47
CA GLN A 102 4.15 -7.69 -8.01
C GLN A 102 4.46 -8.74 -6.94
N ILE A 103 4.22 -8.44 -5.66
CA ILE A 103 4.45 -9.38 -4.58
C ILE A 103 3.44 -10.53 -4.65
N ARG A 104 3.91 -11.76 -4.44
CA ARG A 104 3.01 -12.92 -4.36
C ARG A 104 2.26 -12.91 -3.03
N ALA A 105 1.00 -13.31 -3.06
CA ALA A 105 0.16 -13.39 -1.87
C ALA A 105 0.79 -14.27 -0.76
N GLU A 106 1.41 -15.39 -1.13
CA GLU A 106 2.11 -16.29 -0.21
C GLU A 106 3.28 -15.58 0.47
N THR A 107 4.13 -14.90 -0.31
CA THR A 107 5.27 -14.14 0.24
C THR A 107 4.80 -13.03 1.17
N PHE A 108 3.72 -12.33 0.83
CA PHE A 108 3.16 -11.30 1.70
C PHE A 108 2.62 -11.88 3.02
N ARG A 109 1.97 -13.07 3.00
CA ARG A 109 1.55 -13.78 4.22
C ARG A 109 2.74 -14.25 5.06
N GLU A 110 3.80 -14.76 4.42
CA GLU A 110 5.03 -15.17 5.12
C GLU A 110 5.66 -13.99 5.86
N LEU A 111 5.80 -12.83 5.21
CA LEU A 111 6.29 -11.60 5.84
C LEU A 111 5.40 -11.17 7.01
N MET A 112 4.10 -11.28 6.86
CA MET A 112 3.11 -10.92 7.89
C MET A 112 3.24 -11.79 9.15
N LEU A 113 3.61 -13.05 9.00
CA LEU A 113 3.65 -14.03 10.09
C LEU A 113 5.05 -14.31 10.63
N ARG A 114 6.07 -13.60 10.18
CA ARG A 114 7.44 -13.74 10.70
C ARG A 114 7.53 -13.42 12.18
N THR A 115 8.39 -14.17 12.90
CA THR A 115 8.58 -14.04 14.34
C THR A 115 10.02 -13.72 14.75
N ASP A 116 10.92 -13.60 13.78
CA ASP A 116 12.36 -13.45 13.95
C ASP A 116 12.90 -12.03 13.71
N GLU A 117 12.07 -11.13 13.17
CA GLU A 117 12.48 -9.76 12.82
C GLU A 117 12.09 -8.70 13.87
N MET A 118 10.93 -8.84 14.48
CA MET A 118 10.39 -7.85 15.40
C MET A 118 10.54 -8.31 16.85
N ALA A 119 11.24 -7.56 17.65
CA ALA A 119 11.36 -7.85 19.07
C ALA A 119 9.98 -7.83 19.77
N ASN A 120 9.55 -8.95 20.32
CA ASN A 120 8.28 -9.15 21.02
C ASN A 120 7.03 -8.93 20.16
N ASP A 121 7.12 -9.10 18.83
CA ASP A 121 5.99 -8.94 17.92
C ASP A 121 6.10 -9.89 16.72
N VAL A 122 5.06 -9.91 15.88
CA VAL A 122 4.96 -10.71 14.66
C VAL A 122 4.88 -9.80 13.46
N GLY A 123 5.69 -10.07 12.43
CA GLY A 123 5.71 -9.31 11.19
C GLY A 123 7.12 -9.01 10.69
N SER A 124 7.20 -8.22 9.63
CA SER A 124 8.45 -7.83 8.98
C SER A 124 8.52 -6.33 8.76
N VAL A 125 9.72 -5.78 8.82
CA VAL A 125 10.01 -4.39 8.45
C VAL A 125 10.81 -4.37 7.16
N LEU A 126 10.28 -3.75 6.13
CA LEU A 126 10.89 -3.60 4.81
C LEU A 126 11.35 -2.16 4.62
N TYR A 127 12.59 -1.97 4.27
CA TYR A 127 13.10 -0.68 3.80
C TYR A 127 12.92 -0.53 2.28
N GLY A 128 13.18 0.65 1.75
CA GLY A 128 12.88 0.98 0.36
C GLY A 128 13.34 -0.05 -0.66
N GLU A 129 14.61 -0.48 -0.58
CA GLU A 129 15.18 -1.46 -1.52
C GLU A 129 14.55 -2.85 -1.36
N ASP A 130 14.28 -3.29 -0.12
CA ASP A 130 13.64 -4.59 0.15
C ASP A 130 12.21 -4.62 -0.37
N ALA A 131 11.46 -3.54 -0.16
CA ALA A 131 10.09 -3.41 -0.65
C ALA A 131 10.02 -3.50 -2.18
N VAL A 132 11.01 -2.94 -2.89
CA VAL A 132 11.10 -3.04 -4.35
C VAL A 132 11.57 -4.42 -4.79
N ALA A 133 12.60 -4.98 -4.15
CA ALA A 133 13.12 -6.30 -4.48
C ALA A 133 12.06 -7.42 -4.33
N LEU A 134 11.16 -7.29 -3.35
CA LEU A 134 10.03 -8.21 -3.14
C LEU A 134 8.83 -7.93 -4.06
N GLY A 135 8.88 -6.86 -4.86
CA GLY A 135 7.80 -6.48 -5.76
C GLY A 135 6.62 -5.80 -5.05
N LEU A 136 6.77 -5.37 -3.79
CA LEU A 136 5.74 -4.65 -3.07
C LEU A 136 5.60 -3.22 -3.58
N MET A 137 6.72 -2.53 -3.81
CA MET A 137 6.78 -1.20 -4.42
C MET A 137 7.45 -1.26 -5.80
N GLN A 138 7.09 -0.33 -6.70
CA GLN A 138 7.64 -0.32 -8.07
C GLN A 138 9.08 0.18 -8.12
N GLN A 139 9.40 1.22 -7.35
CA GLN A 139 10.76 1.75 -7.31
C GLN A 139 11.07 2.56 -6.05
N VAL A 140 12.35 2.64 -5.73
CA VAL A 140 12.86 3.63 -4.78
C VAL A 140 12.93 4.98 -5.50
N GLY A 141 12.42 6.04 -4.87
CA GLY A 141 12.41 7.36 -5.49
C GLY A 141 12.13 8.50 -4.50
N THR A 142 12.37 9.70 -4.97
CA THR A 142 12.14 10.95 -4.23
C THR A 142 10.85 11.63 -4.68
N LEU A 143 10.48 12.72 -4.00
CA LEU A 143 9.34 13.56 -4.43
C LEU A 143 9.50 14.05 -5.88
N LYS A 144 10.73 14.40 -6.28
CA LYS A 144 11.03 14.83 -7.64
C LYS A 144 10.73 13.72 -8.65
N ASP A 145 11.11 12.48 -8.33
CA ASP A 145 10.91 11.33 -9.21
C ASP A 145 9.41 10.99 -9.33
N ALA A 146 8.68 11.03 -8.22
CA ALA A 146 7.23 10.80 -8.20
C ALA A 146 6.47 11.86 -9.01
N LEU A 147 6.82 13.14 -8.86
CA LEU A 147 6.25 14.23 -9.66
C LEU A 147 6.56 14.05 -11.14
N ALA A 148 7.82 13.77 -11.50
CA ALA A 148 8.22 13.58 -12.88
C ALA A 148 7.46 12.41 -13.54
N ALA A 149 7.27 11.31 -12.81
CA ALA A 149 6.51 10.16 -13.30
C ALA A 149 5.02 10.49 -13.46
N LEU A 150 4.43 11.21 -12.50
CA LEU A 150 3.04 11.63 -12.58
C LEU A 150 2.78 12.57 -13.76
N TYR A 151 3.63 13.57 -13.99
CA TYR A 151 3.51 14.47 -15.14
C TYR A 151 3.61 13.73 -16.47
N ARG A 152 4.54 12.77 -16.61
CA ARG A 152 4.61 11.92 -17.80
C ARG A 152 3.30 11.16 -18.04
N ALA A 153 2.74 10.56 -17.01
CA ALA A 153 1.48 9.82 -17.12
C ALA A 153 0.29 10.74 -17.51
N ILE A 154 0.26 11.98 -17.02
CA ILE A 154 -0.73 12.99 -17.40
C ILE A 154 -0.58 13.33 -18.89
N ASP A 155 0.62 13.63 -19.35
CA ASP A 155 0.88 14.00 -20.76
C ASP A 155 0.54 12.86 -21.72
N GLU A 156 0.85 11.62 -21.36
CA GLU A 156 0.49 10.42 -22.13
C GLU A 156 -1.03 10.19 -22.18
N GLY A 157 -1.73 10.49 -21.09
CA GLY A 157 -3.19 10.44 -21.03
C GLY A 157 -3.83 11.43 -21.98
N LYS A 158 -3.40 12.70 -21.95
CA LYS A 158 -3.90 13.77 -22.81
C LYS A 158 -3.66 13.50 -24.32
N LYS A 159 -2.52 12.91 -24.67
CA LYS A 159 -2.23 12.52 -26.04
C LYS A 159 -3.21 11.46 -26.54
N ARG A 160 -3.47 10.42 -25.76
CA ARG A 160 -4.43 9.36 -26.13
C ARG A 160 -5.85 9.88 -26.31
N GLU A 161 -6.28 10.82 -25.46
CA GLU A 161 -7.60 11.45 -25.58
C GLU A 161 -7.71 12.34 -26.83
N SER A 162 -6.62 12.96 -27.27
CA SER A 162 -6.61 13.80 -28.49
C SER A 162 -6.55 13.00 -29.79
N GLU A 163 -6.18 11.71 -29.73
CA GLU A 163 -6.05 10.79 -30.87
C GLU A 163 -7.29 9.89 -31.04
N ALA A 164 -8.22 9.89 -30.08
CA ALA A 164 -9.45 9.07 -30.06
C ALA A 164 -10.67 9.84 -30.54
#